data_9b21a78319bfa9c609c2f2097551f844
#
_entry.id   9b21a78319bfa9c609c2f2097551f844
#
_cell.length_a   1.000
_cell.length_b   1.000
_cell.length_c   1.000
_cell.angle_alpha   90.00
_cell.angle_beta   90.00
_cell.angle_gamma   90.00
#
_symmetry.space_group_name_H-M   'P 1'
#
loop_
_entity.id
_entity.type
_entity.pdbx_description
1 polymer ?
#
loop_
_entity_poly.entity_id
_entity_poly.type
_entity_poly.pdbx_seq_one_letter_code
_entity_poly.pdbx_strand_id
1 'polypeptide(L)'
;LDRIKQTLDKPREVLTLDKPHRLVTIPFDQIEYVEIVGKTLHFMLLNNGEESIKAPLRDYEEKLLDRPGFFKTHRSFIVNFTNMRELNSDTFISMSKRNVPIARGLRKEAKDAFVRFLFEDADRR
;
A
#
# COMPACT_ATOMS: atom_id res chain seq x y z
N LEU A 1 -20.55 -14.50 20.07
CA LEU A 1 -20.97 -15.22 18.87
C LEU A 1 -21.13 -14.28 17.70
N ASP A 2 -21.84 -13.19 17.93
CA ASP A 2 -22.02 -12.24 16.85
C ASP A 2 -20.71 -11.67 16.38
N ARG A 3 -19.81 -11.46 17.30
CA ARG A 3 -18.49 -10.95 16.94
C ARG A 3 -17.74 -11.94 16.06
N ILE A 4 -17.83 -13.20 16.40
CA ILE A 4 -17.18 -14.23 15.60
C ILE A 4 -17.80 -14.28 14.22
N LYS A 5 -19.12 -14.19 14.18
CA LYS A 5 -19.82 -14.17 12.91
C LYS A 5 -19.41 -12.97 12.07
N GLN A 6 -19.30 -11.80 12.70
CA GLN A 6 -18.85 -10.62 11.98
C GLN A 6 -17.46 -10.79 11.39
N THR A 7 -16.59 -11.42 12.15
CA THR A 7 -15.24 -11.67 11.67
C THR A 7 -15.26 -12.57 10.46
N LEU A 8 -16.14 -13.55 10.47
CA LEU A 8 -16.28 -14.45 9.34
C LEU A 8 -16.99 -13.79 8.17
N ASP A 9 -17.97 -12.94 8.47
CA ASP A 9 -18.72 -12.25 7.43
C ASP A 9 -17.89 -11.19 6.73
N LYS A 10 -16.85 -10.70 7.39
CA LYS A 10 -15.94 -9.71 6.81
C LYS A 10 -14.54 -10.29 6.72
N PRO A 11 -14.37 -11.20 5.79
CA PRO A 11 -13.05 -11.81 5.64
C PRO A 11 -12.02 -10.74 5.33
N ARG A 12 -10.82 -11.00 5.78
CA ARG A 12 -9.71 -10.12 5.52
C ARG A 12 -9.52 -9.98 4.04
N GLU A 13 -9.37 -8.77 3.56
CA GLU A 13 -9.14 -8.53 2.15
C GLU A 13 -7.65 -8.69 1.85
N VAL A 14 -7.38 -9.47 0.83
CA VAL A 14 -6.00 -9.80 0.48
C VAL A 14 -5.76 -9.57 -0.99
N LEU A 15 -4.52 -9.26 -1.30
CA LEU A 15 -4.03 -9.25 -2.66
C LEU A 15 -3.40 -10.61 -2.93
N THR A 16 -3.72 -11.19 -4.06
CA THR A 16 -3.20 -12.50 -4.41
C THR A 16 -2.11 -12.38 -5.45
N LEU A 17 -0.95 -12.96 -5.18
CA LEU A 17 0.15 -13.03 -6.12
C LEU A 17 0.23 -14.43 -6.68
N ASP A 18 0.06 -14.55 -7.98
CA ASP A 18 0.09 -15.85 -8.65
C ASP A 18 1.51 -16.13 -9.14
N LYS A 19 2.29 -16.79 -8.31
CA LYS A 19 3.67 -17.12 -8.63
C LYS A 19 3.76 -18.51 -9.26
N PRO A 20 4.86 -18.81 -9.97
CA PRO A 20 4.94 -20.07 -10.73
C PRO A 20 4.63 -21.34 -9.95
N HIS A 21 5.06 -21.44 -8.72
CA HIS A 21 4.87 -22.66 -7.95
C HIS A 21 4.13 -22.44 -6.65
N ARG A 22 3.55 -21.28 -6.46
CA ARG A 22 2.78 -21.02 -5.24
C ARG A 22 1.93 -19.78 -5.39
N LEU A 23 0.83 -19.81 -4.70
CA LEU A 23 -0.10 -18.70 -4.65
C LEU A 23 0.11 -18.02 -3.30
N VAL A 24 0.43 -16.73 -3.32
CA VAL A 24 0.71 -15.98 -2.11
C VAL A 24 -0.38 -14.94 -1.90
N THR A 25 -0.90 -14.86 -0.68
CA THR A 25 -1.87 -13.82 -0.35
C THR A 25 -1.24 -12.82 0.61
N ILE A 26 -1.47 -11.55 0.35
CA ILE A 26 -0.96 -10.47 1.19
C ILE A 26 -2.14 -9.63 1.65
N PRO A 27 -2.42 -9.56 2.95
CA PRO A 27 -3.47 -8.65 3.41
C PRO A 27 -3.11 -7.22 3.01
N PHE A 28 -4.05 -6.48 2.46
CA PHE A 28 -3.76 -5.12 2.03
C PHE A 28 -3.22 -4.27 3.17
N ASP A 29 -3.70 -4.49 4.39
CA ASP A 29 -3.27 -3.68 5.53
C ASP A 29 -1.85 -3.98 5.97
N GLN A 30 -1.20 -4.98 5.41
CA GLN A 30 0.19 -5.29 5.70
C GLN A 30 1.16 -4.63 4.72
N ILE A 31 0.65 -4.07 3.65
CA ILE A 31 1.50 -3.45 2.62
C ILE A 31 1.86 -2.04 3.06
N GLU A 32 3.15 -1.73 3.06
CA GLU A 32 3.62 -0.36 3.27
C GLU A 32 3.64 0.38 1.94
N TYR A 33 4.26 -0.21 0.95
CA TYR A 33 4.28 0.36 -0.38
C TYR A 33 4.70 -0.71 -1.39
N VAL A 34 4.51 -0.39 -2.66
CA VAL A 34 4.89 -1.27 -3.75
C VAL A 34 5.83 -0.50 -4.66
N GLU A 35 6.89 -1.15 -5.07
CA GLU A 35 7.90 -0.54 -5.93
C GLU A 35 8.18 -1.46 -7.11
N ILE A 36 8.24 -0.88 -8.32
CA ILE A 36 8.67 -1.63 -9.49
C ILE A 36 10.14 -1.31 -9.75
N VAL A 37 10.97 -2.34 -9.85
CA VAL A 37 12.36 -2.21 -10.19
C VAL A 37 12.62 -3.13 -11.37
N GLY A 38 12.90 -2.55 -12.53
CA GLY A 38 13.02 -3.33 -13.75
C GLY A 38 11.71 -4.05 -14.04
N LYS A 39 11.72 -5.36 -14.02
CA LYS A 39 10.54 -6.17 -14.29
C LYS A 39 9.99 -6.85 -13.06
N THR A 40 10.45 -6.44 -11.88
CA THR A 40 10.05 -7.07 -10.63
C THR A 40 9.30 -6.09 -9.75
N LEU A 41 8.13 -6.50 -9.28
CA LEU A 41 7.37 -5.76 -8.28
C LEU A 41 7.79 -6.23 -6.90
N HIS A 42 8.05 -5.28 -6.02
CA HIS A 42 8.39 -5.54 -4.64
C HIS A 42 7.28 -5.00 -3.76
N PHE A 43 6.62 -5.88 -3.04
CA PHE A 43 5.59 -5.50 -2.08
C PHE A 43 6.27 -5.43 -0.73
N MET A 44 6.50 -4.21 -0.25
CA MET A 44 7.20 -3.98 1.01
C MET A 44 6.18 -4.01 2.13
N LEU A 45 6.42 -4.87 3.10
CA LEU A 45 5.44 -5.17 4.12
C LEU A 45 5.89 -4.69 5.49
N LEU A 46 4.94 -4.63 6.42
CA LEU A 46 5.24 -4.26 7.80
C LEU A 46 6.29 -5.19 8.37
N ASN A 47 7.02 -4.70 9.37
CA ASN A 47 8.05 -5.46 10.08
C ASN A 47 9.17 -5.92 9.15
N ASN A 48 9.46 -5.09 8.15
CA ASN A 48 10.54 -5.35 7.18
C ASN A 48 10.32 -6.61 6.34
N GLY A 49 9.06 -7.02 6.20
CA GLY A 49 8.74 -8.13 5.31
C GLY A 49 8.75 -7.70 3.86
N GLU A 50 8.79 -8.65 2.97
CA GLU A 50 8.78 -8.38 1.55
C GLU A 50 8.30 -9.59 0.76
N GLU A 51 7.51 -9.33 -0.29
CA GLU A 51 7.18 -10.32 -1.30
C GLU A 51 7.44 -9.69 -2.65
N SER A 52 7.90 -10.47 -3.59
CA SER A 52 8.16 -9.93 -4.91
C SER A 52 7.62 -10.87 -5.99
N ILE A 53 7.34 -10.29 -7.15
CA ILE A 53 6.84 -11.05 -8.28
C ILE A 53 7.33 -10.38 -9.56
N LYS A 54 7.66 -11.18 -10.53
CA LYS A 54 8.06 -10.67 -11.84
C LYS A 54 6.80 -10.35 -12.63
N ALA A 55 6.41 -9.09 -12.63
CA ALA A 55 5.21 -8.63 -13.30
C ALA A 55 5.27 -7.12 -13.44
N PRO A 56 4.58 -6.55 -14.44
CA PRO A 56 4.50 -5.09 -14.55
C PRO A 56 3.57 -4.52 -13.49
N LEU A 57 3.82 -3.28 -13.11
CA LEU A 57 3.00 -2.61 -12.09
C LEU A 57 1.53 -2.58 -12.49
N ARG A 58 1.24 -2.39 -13.77
CA ARG A 58 -0.15 -2.27 -14.24
C ARG A 58 -1.00 -3.50 -13.93
N ASP A 59 -0.37 -4.66 -13.76
CA ASP A 59 -1.13 -5.88 -13.45
C ASP A 59 -1.78 -5.81 -12.07
N TYR A 60 -1.24 -4.98 -11.18
CA TYR A 60 -1.74 -4.86 -9.81
C TYR A 60 -2.21 -3.46 -9.46
N GLU A 61 -1.88 -2.47 -10.29
CA GLU A 61 -2.14 -1.07 -9.98
C GLU A 61 -3.62 -0.79 -9.70
N GLU A 62 -4.49 -1.30 -10.55
CA GLU A 62 -5.92 -1.04 -10.41
C GLU A 62 -6.45 -1.61 -9.10
N LYS A 63 -6.04 -2.81 -8.76
CA LYS A 63 -6.48 -3.45 -7.51
C LYS A 63 -6.00 -2.69 -6.29
N LEU A 64 -4.79 -2.17 -6.37
CA LEU A 64 -4.22 -1.41 -5.26
C LEU A 64 -4.90 -0.06 -5.12
N LEU A 65 -5.00 0.68 -6.22
CA LEU A 65 -5.54 2.05 -6.16
C LEU A 65 -7.05 2.08 -5.93
N ASP A 66 -7.74 0.97 -6.12
CA ASP A 66 -9.15 0.87 -5.81
C ASP A 66 -9.40 0.85 -4.30
N ARG A 67 -8.36 0.61 -3.51
CA ARG A 67 -8.46 0.55 -2.06
C ARG A 67 -8.26 1.92 -1.44
N PRO A 68 -9.08 2.31 -0.44
CA PRO A 68 -8.86 3.59 0.24
C PRO A 68 -7.48 3.62 0.87
N GLY A 69 -6.82 4.76 0.75
CA GLY A 69 -5.53 4.95 1.37
C GLY A 69 -4.34 4.58 0.51
N PHE A 70 -4.57 3.99 -0.65
CA PHE A 70 -3.47 3.72 -1.57
C PHE A 70 -3.34 4.89 -2.55
N PHE A 71 -2.12 5.31 -2.79
CA PHE A 71 -1.85 6.48 -3.62
C PHE A 71 -0.56 6.28 -4.42
N LYS A 72 -0.61 6.61 -5.70
CA LYS A 72 0.56 6.48 -6.57
C LYS A 72 1.40 7.74 -6.47
N THR A 73 2.53 7.65 -5.76
CA THR A 73 3.40 8.81 -5.52
C THR A 73 4.39 9.05 -6.64
N HIS A 74 4.61 8.04 -7.47
CA HIS A 74 5.64 8.08 -8.49
C HIS A 74 5.30 7.00 -9.49
N ARG A 75 5.79 7.11 -10.72
CA ARG A 75 5.49 6.08 -11.73
C ARG A 75 5.93 4.69 -11.30
N SER A 76 6.83 4.60 -10.34
CA SER A 76 7.36 3.32 -9.86
C SER A 76 6.93 2.96 -8.45
N PHE A 77 6.10 3.77 -7.80
CA PHE A 77 5.73 3.57 -6.40
C PHE A 77 4.26 3.81 -6.13
N ILE A 78 3.69 2.93 -5.31
CA ILE A 78 2.34 3.13 -4.76
C ILE A 78 2.46 2.95 -3.25
N VAL A 79 1.99 3.92 -2.46
CA VAL A 79 2.06 3.84 -1.00
C VAL A 79 0.70 3.50 -0.41
N ASN A 80 0.72 2.92 0.78
CA ASN A 80 -0.46 2.73 1.60
C ASN A 80 -0.39 3.71 2.76
N PHE A 81 -1.24 4.74 2.76
CA PHE A 81 -1.21 5.77 3.78
C PHE A 81 -1.34 5.23 5.20
N THR A 82 -2.09 4.13 5.36
CA THR A 82 -2.26 3.52 6.67
C THR A 82 -0.92 3.17 7.30
N ASN A 83 0.06 2.81 6.49
CA ASN A 83 1.35 2.35 6.98
C ASN A 83 2.48 3.34 6.72
N MET A 84 2.12 4.61 6.52
CA MET A 84 3.10 5.70 6.43
C MET A 84 3.10 6.43 7.76
N ARG A 85 4.29 6.62 8.33
CA ARG A 85 4.40 7.29 9.62
C ARG A 85 4.69 8.77 9.50
N GLU A 86 5.20 9.20 8.36
CA GLU A 86 5.66 10.58 8.22
C GLU A 86 5.67 11.00 6.77
N LEU A 87 5.38 12.26 6.54
CA LEU A 87 5.53 12.89 5.23
C LEU A 87 6.40 14.12 5.41
N ASN A 88 7.54 14.17 4.71
CA ASN A 88 8.30 15.40 4.66
C ASN A 88 8.13 16.01 3.26
N SER A 89 8.95 16.97 2.87
CA SER A 89 8.65 17.76 1.68
C SER A 89 8.54 16.94 0.39
N ASP A 90 9.28 15.86 0.28
CA ASP A 90 9.35 15.11 -0.99
C ASP A 90 9.35 13.59 -0.81
N THR A 91 9.11 13.10 0.40
CA THR A 91 9.29 11.68 0.69
C THR A 91 8.32 11.24 1.77
N PHE A 92 7.73 10.07 1.58
CA PHE A 92 7.02 9.40 2.67
C PHE A 92 7.99 8.49 3.40
N ILE A 93 7.80 8.38 4.71
CA ILE A 93 8.56 7.43 5.55
C ILE A 93 7.59 6.38 6.03
N SER A 94 7.87 5.13 5.72
CA SER A 94 6.98 4.03 6.10
C SER A 94 7.16 3.64 7.57
N MET A 95 6.26 2.81 8.06
CA MET A 95 6.33 2.31 9.44
C MET A 95 7.64 1.59 9.71
N SER A 96 8.20 0.91 8.72
CA SER A 96 9.51 0.26 8.85
C SER A 96 10.67 1.21 8.58
N LYS A 97 10.39 2.51 8.51
CA LYS A 97 11.39 3.57 8.32
C LYS A 97 12.07 3.54 6.95
N ARG A 98 11.32 3.09 5.94
CA ARG A 98 11.80 3.12 4.56
C ARG A 98 11.34 4.40 3.88
N ASN A 99 12.16 4.91 2.98
CA ASN A 99 11.86 6.14 2.25
C ASN A 99 11.17 5.84 0.94
N VAL A 100 10.06 6.55 0.66
CA VAL A 100 9.35 6.40 -0.59
C VAL A 100 9.26 7.76 -1.26
N PRO A 101 9.87 7.93 -2.44
CA PRO A 101 9.91 9.24 -3.09
C PRO A 101 8.57 9.64 -3.65
N ILE A 102 8.37 10.93 -3.77
CA ILE A 102 7.18 11.50 -4.39
C ILE A 102 7.64 12.28 -5.62
N ALA A 103 7.04 11.99 -6.77
CA ALA A 103 7.35 12.72 -7.98
C ALA A 103 7.10 14.21 -7.75
N ARG A 104 7.99 15.04 -8.29
CA ARG A 104 7.93 16.47 -8.06
C ARG A 104 6.54 17.05 -8.33
N GLY A 105 5.93 16.67 -9.44
CA GLY A 105 4.62 17.19 -9.80
C GLY A 105 3.48 16.68 -8.96
N LEU A 106 3.72 15.71 -8.08
CA LEU A 106 2.67 15.10 -7.27
C LEU A 106 2.77 15.46 -5.79
N ARG A 107 3.73 16.30 -5.40
CA ARG A 107 3.95 16.59 -3.98
C ARG A 107 2.74 17.22 -3.29
N LYS A 108 2.14 18.21 -3.94
CA LYS A 108 0.98 18.86 -3.35
C LYS A 108 -0.20 17.89 -3.26
N GLU A 109 -0.42 17.17 -4.33
CA GLU A 109 -1.51 16.21 -4.41
C GLU A 109 -1.36 15.11 -3.36
N ALA A 110 -0.14 14.62 -3.20
CA ALA A 110 0.15 13.58 -2.21
C ALA A 110 -0.10 14.09 -0.80
N LYS A 111 0.32 15.31 -0.49
CA LYS A 111 0.10 15.89 0.82
C LYS A 111 -1.39 16.06 1.08
N ASP A 112 -2.11 16.61 0.12
CA ASP A 112 -3.55 16.85 0.28
C ASP A 112 -4.29 15.53 0.49
N ALA A 113 -3.91 14.50 -0.27
CA ALA A 113 -4.54 13.19 -0.16
C ALA A 113 -4.25 12.55 1.19
N PHE A 114 -3.02 12.67 1.67
CA PHE A 114 -2.61 12.09 2.95
C PHE A 114 -3.34 12.76 4.10
N VAL A 115 -3.40 14.10 4.08
CA VAL A 115 -4.11 14.85 5.12
C VAL A 115 -5.59 14.47 5.13
N ARG A 116 -6.21 14.38 3.96
CA ARG A 116 -7.61 14.00 3.88
C ARG A 116 -7.82 12.61 4.44
N PHE A 117 -6.93 11.69 4.11
CA PHE A 117 -7.02 10.32 4.61
C PHE A 117 -6.93 10.29 6.14
N LEU A 118 -6.01 11.04 6.71
CA LEU A 118 -5.83 11.08 8.16
C LEU A 118 -7.07 11.61 8.86
N PHE A 119 -7.69 12.65 8.32
CA PHE A 119 -8.91 13.19 8.92
C PHE A 119 -10.09 12.24 8.79
N GLU A 120 -10.23 11.59 7.66
CA GLU A 120 -11.30 10.62 7.48
C GLU A 120 -11.15 9.44 8.42
N ASP A 121 -9.92 8.98 8.60
CA ASP A 121 -9.65 7.87 9.51
C ASP A 121 -9.97 8.26 10.95
N ALA A 122 -9.62 9.49 11.34
CA ALA A 122 -9.92 9.98 12.68
C ALA A 122 -11.42 10.08 12.91
N ASP A 123 -12.17 10.52 11.91
CA ASP A 123 -13.62 10.67 12.02
C ASP A 123 -14.33 9.34 12.19
N ARG A 124 -13.73 8.27 11.74
CA ARG A 124 -14.34 6.95 11.85
C ARG A 124 -14.22 6.37 13.26
N ARG A 125 -13.42 6.96 14.08
CA ARG A 125 -13.20 6.49 15.43
C ARG A 125 -14.13 7.22 16.38
#